data_e84b552826fbb0f3b8579a2e546a3803
#
_entry.id   e84b552826fbb0f3b8579a2e546a3803
#
_cell.length_a   1.000
_cell.length_b   1.000
_cell.length_c   1.000
_cell.angle_alpha   90.00
_cell.angle_beta   90.00
_cell.angle_gamma   90.00
#
_symmetry.space_group_name_H-M   'P 1'
#
loop_
_entity.id
_entity.type
_entity.pdbx_description
1 polymer ?
#
loop_
_entity_poly.entity_id
_entity_poly.type
_entity_poly.pdbx_seq_one_letter_code
_entity_poly.pdbx_strand_id
1 'polypeptide(L)'
;MKEKEWEKLLRIKTTGRDDTRSDTFRYPYEPTSYEVLERLANTGIIGKNNTLLGYGCGKGRVSIFMAYQTKCHSIGIEYDERIYNRALSNKADAVSGNKVKFICADAVGFKIPDNVDRFFFFNPFSVEIFKSVLANIIDSYYENQREMLVMCYYPSDEYLMCLSQEYNVTFVEEIDCSDISDGESRREKVVVYRVGEK
;
A
#
# COMPACT_ATOMS: atom_id res chain seq x y z
N MET A 1 -19.36 0.07 -5.91
CA MET A 1 -19.85 1.38 -5.36
C MET A 1 -19.03 2.49 -6.01
N LYS A 2 -19.64 3.65 -6.38
CA LYS A 2 -18.90 4.76 -7.02
C LYS A 2 -17.99 5.47 -6.01
N GLU A 3 -16.93 6.11 -6.49
CA GLU A 3 -15.92 6.81 -5.66
C GLU A 3 -16.53 7.75 -4.61
N LYS A 4 -17.48 8.62 -5.03
CA LYS A 4 -18.14 9.57 -4.12
C LYS A 4 -18.98 8.88 -3.02
N GLU A 5 -19.50 7.71 -3.30
CA GLU A 5 -20.31 6.94 -2.33
C GLU A 5 -19.37 6.34 -1.27
N TRP A 6 -18.22 5.81 -1.70
CA TRP A 6 -17.18 5.32 -0.79
C TRP A 6 -16.64 6.43 0.11
N GLU A 7 -16.30 7.59 -0.45
CA GLU A 7 -15.78 8.71 0.34
C GLU A 7 -16.80 9.21 1.39
N LYS A 8 -18.09 9.24 1.02
CA LYS A 8 -19.17 9.58 1.94
C LYS A 8 -19.32 8.52 3.04
N LEU A 9 -19.31 7.23 2.68
CA LEU A 9 -19.45 6.13 3.64
C LEU A 9 -18.29 6.10 4.63
N LEU A 10 -17.07 6.24 4.13
CA LEU A 10 -15.86 6.23 4.94
C LEU A 10 -15.60 7.54 5.67
N ARG A 11 -16.29 8.63 5.30
CA ARG A 11 -16.13 10.00 5.80
C ARG A 11 -14.73 10.56 5.54
N ILE A 12 -14.21 10.39 4.33
CA ILE A 12 -12.87 10.83 3.94
C ILE A 12 -12.90 11.64 2.64
N LYS A 13 -11.81 12.36 2.37
CA LYS A 13 -11.59 13.15 1.15
C LYS A 13 -10.22 12.84 0.59
N THR A 14 -10.15 11.87 -0.30
CA THR A 14 -8.89 11.37 -0.84
C THR A 14 -8.76 11.57 -2.34
N THR A 15 -9.81 12.01 -3.03
CA THR A 15 -9.86 12.25 -4.46
C THR A 15 -8.83 13.30 -4.92
N GLY A 16 -8.41 13.19 -6.16
CA GLY A 16 -7.54 14.13 -6.87
C GLY A 16 -6.05 13.84 -6.67
N ARG A 17 -5.31 14.01 -7.77
CA ARG A 17 -3.86 13.88 -7.85
C ARG A 17 -3.17 15.10 -7.23
N ASP A 18 -1.97 14.94 -6.70
CA ASP A 18 -1.14 16.02 -6.16
C ASP A 18 0.33 15.82 -6.58
N ASP A 19 0.80 16.70 -7.47
CA ASP A 19 2.14 16.67 -8.05
C ASP A 19 3.09 17.68 -7.38
N THR A 20 2.68 18.38 -6.32
CA THR A 20 3.34 19.59 -5.81
C THR A 20 4.76 19.33 -5.28
N ARG A 21 5.06 18.13 -4.79
CA ARG A 21 6.37 17.73 -4.23
C ARG A 21 6.89 16.42 -4.81
N SER A 22 6.46 16.05 -6.01
CA SER A 22 7.09 14.94 -6.73
C SER A 22 8.48 15.35 -7.19
N ASP A 23 9.43 14.42 -7.08
CA ASP A 23 10.80 14.56 -7.58
C ASP A 23 11.21 13.32 -8.38
N THR A 24 12.48 13.20 -8.73
CA THR A 24 13.01 12.05 -9.48
C THR A 24 12.86 10.72 -8.73
N PHE A 25 12.78 10.75 -7.40
CA PHE A 25 12.77 9.55 -6.56
C PHE A 25 11.43 9.29 -5.89
N ARG A 26 10.56 10.29 -5.78
CA ARG A 26 9.24 10.20 -5.13
C ARG A 26 8.15 10.66 -6.06
N TYR A 27 7.19 9.78 -6.31
CA TYR A 27 6.17 10.01 -7.32
C TYR A 27 4.97 10.77 -6.76
N PRO A 28 4.18 11.41 -7.66
CA PRO A 28 3.00 12.17 -7.26
C PRO A 28 2.00 11.32 -6.48
N TYR A 29 1.26 11.95 -5.57
CA TYR A 29 0.12 11.31 -4.97
C TYR A 29 -0.96 11.05 -6.03
N GLU A 30 -1.35 9.81 -6.16
CA GLU A 30 -2.48 9.34 -6.96
C GLU A 30 -3.30 8.32 -6.14
N PRO A 31 -4.63 8.50 -6.02
CA PRO A 31 -5.43 7.58 -5.23
C PRO A 31 -5.68 6.27 -5.98
N THR A 32 -5.45 5.13 -5.35
CA THR A 32 -5.89 3.81 -5.85
C THR A 32 -7.42 3.80 -6.00
N SER A 33 -7.94 3.28 -7.12
CA SER A 33 -9.39 3.20 -7.31
C SER A 33 -10.04 2.30 -6.27
N TYR A 34 -11.28 2.60 -5.89
CA TYR A 34 -12.00 1.76 -4.93
C TYR A 34 -12.31 0.38 -5.48
N GLU A 35 -12.51 0.25 -6.77
CA GLU A 35 -12.77 -1.03 -7.43
C GLU A 35 -11.57 -1.99 -7.29
N VAL A 36 -10.35 -1.48 -7.45
CA VAL A 36 -9.12 -2.26 -7.18
C VAL A 36 -9.05 -2.65 -5.70
N LEU A 37 -9.35 -1.71 -4.80
CA LEU A 37 -9.34 -1.98 -3.36
C LEU A 37 -10.42 -2.99 -2.94
N GLU A 38 -11.63 -2.93 -3.52
CA GLU A 38 -12.70 -3.92 -3.32
C GLU A 38 -12.24 -5.30 -3.79
N ARG A 39 -11.62 -5.39 -4.96
CA ARG A 39 -11.09 -6.64 -5.52
C ARG A 39 -10.02 -7.23 -4.61
N LEU A 40 -9.03 -6.43 -4.20
CA LEU A 40 -8.00 -6.87 -3.26
C LEU A 40 -8.57 -7.32 -1.91
N ALA A 41 -9.52 -6.58 -1.34
CA ALA A 41 -10.15 -6.94 -0.07
C ALA A 41 -10.92 -8.28 -0.15
N ASN A 42 -11.53 -8.57 -1.31
CA ASN A 42 -12.32 -9.79 -1.53
C ASN A 42 -11.46 -11.05 -1.75
N THR A 43 -10.14 -10.94 -1.97
CA THR A 43 -9.25 -12.12 -2.08
C THR A 43 -9.07 -12.86 -0.75
N GLY A 44 -9.28 -12.17 0.37
CA GLY A 44 -9.01 -12.70 1.70
C GLY A 44 -7.53 -12.65 2.12
N ILE A 45 -6.62 -12.15 1.27
CA ILE A 45 -5.19 -11.98 1.58
C ILE A 45 -4.98 -11.09 2.81
N ILE A 46 -5.85 -10.10 3.00
CA ILE A 46 -5.84 -9.19 4.15
C ILE A 46 -7.10 -9.45 4.97
N GLY A 47 -6.94 -9.88 6.21
CA GLY A 47 -8.03 -10.17 7.14
C GLY A 47 -7.87 -9.46 8.48
N LYS A 48 -8.81 -9.68 9.38
CA LYS A 48 -8.92 -8.99 10.69
C LYS A 48 -7.70 -9.12 11.61
N ASN A 49 -6.93 -10.19 11.44
CA ASN A 49 -5.75 -10.48 12.26
C ASN A 49 -4.46 -9.88 11.67
N ASN A 50 -4.52 -9.34 10.45
CA ASN A 50 -3.36 -8.78 9.78
C ASN A 50 -3.14 -7.31 10.16
N THR A 51 -1.89 -6.87 10.02
CA THR A 51 -1.51 -5.46 10.06
C THR A 51 -0.91 -5.06 8.72
N LEU A 52 -1.62 -4.21 7.99
CA LEU A 52 -1.21 -3.66 6.71
C LEU A 52 -0.30 -2.45 6.90
N LEU A 53 0.84 -2.42 6.21
CA LEU A 53 1.71 -1.25 6.08
C LEU A 53 1.64 -0.74 4.64
N GLY A 54 1.12 0.46 4.44
CA GLY A 54 1.10 1.16 3.15
C GLY A 54 2.25 2.16 3.05
N TYR A 55 3.10 1.98 2.06
CA TYR A 55 4.18 2.92 1.74
C TYR A 55 3.69 3.97 0.74
N GLY A 56 3.95 5.25 1.02
CA GLY A 56 3.39 6.36 0.26
C GLY A 56 1.86 6.41 0.44
N CYS A 57 1.38 6.41 1.68
CA CYS A 57 -0.04 6.25 1.96
C CYS A 57 -0.90 7.43 1.48
N GLY A 58 -0.27 8.52 1.06
CA GLY A 58 -0.96 9.69 0.55
C GLY A 58 -1.95 10.26 1.57
N LYS A 59 -3.16 10.53 1.11
CA LYS A 59 -4.27 11.01 1.96
C LYS A 59 -4.94 9.90 2.79
N GLY A 60 -4.39 8.67 2.79
CA GLY A 60 -4.80 7.55 3.65
C GLY A 60 -5.89 6.64 3.10
N ARG A 61 -6.27 6.73 1.80
CA ARG A 61 -7.37 5.95 1.20
C ARG A 61 -7.23 4.46 1.44
N VAL A 62 -6.11 3.86 1.04
CA VAL A 62 -5.87 2.41 1.15
C VAL A 62 -5.99 1.94 2.60
N SER A 63 -5.29 2.62 3.51
CA SER A 63 -5.29 2.26 4.94
C SER A 63 -6.67 2.31 5.57
N ILE A 64 -7.44 3.38 5.31
CA ILE A 64 -8.77 3.56 5.88
C ILE A 64 -9.77 2.57 5.27
N PHE A 65 -9.72 2.38 3.94
CA PHE A 65 -10.60 1.44 3.24
C PHE A 65 -10.36 0.01 3.70
N MET A 66 -9.11 -0.45 3.73
CA MET A 66 -8.77 -1.82 4.13
C MET A 66 -9.16 -2.07 5.59
N ALA A 67 -8.88 -1.14 6.49
CA ALA A 67 -9.30 -1.24 7.88
C ALA A 67 -10.83 -1.30 8.03
N TYR A 68 -11.59 -0.60 7.17
CA TYR A 68 -13.06 -0.68 7.16
C TYR A 68 -13.54 -2.02 6.62
N GLN A 69 -13.05 -2.43 5.45
CA GLN A 69 -13.58 -3.58 4.71
C GLN A 69 -13.14 -4.91 5.33
N THR A 70 -11.85 -5.07 5.65
CA THR A 70 -11.28 -6.34 6.12
C THR A 70 -11.18 -6.43 7.64
N LYS A 71 -11.40 -5.32 8.35
CA LYS A 71 -11.23 -5.17 9.80
C LYS A 71 -9.77 -5.32 10.28
N CYS A 72 -8.79 -5.29 9.38
CA CYS A 72 -7.38 -5.30 9.71
C CYS A 72 -6.95 -4.05 10.50
N HIS A 73 -5.79 -4.09 11.12
CA HIS A 73 -5.06 -2.87 11.50
C HIS A 73 -4.28 -2.34 10.31
N SER A 74 -4.11 -1.02 10.22
CA SER A 74 -3.34 -0.43 9.13
C SER A 74 -2.43 0.69 9.62
N ILE A 75 -1.20 0.71 9.07
CA ILE A 75 -0.23 1.78 9.25
C ILE A 75 0.05 2.36 7.86
N GLY A 76 0.04 3.68 7.74
CA GLY A 76 0.44 4.36 6.52
C GLY A 76 1.66 5.24 6.76
N ILE A 77 2.68 5.13 5.90
CA ILE A 77 3.85 6.01 5.90
C ILE A 77 3.72 6.99 4.75
N GLU A 78 3.94 8.27 5.06
CA GLU A 78 3.98 9.35 4.09
C GLU A 78 5.17 10.26 4.38
N TYR A 79 5.90 10.61 3.32
CA TYR A 79 7.06 11.48 3.42
C TYR A 79 6.70 12.97 3.39
N ASP A 80 5.70 13.35 2.57
CA ASP A 80 5.23 14.74 2.48
C ASP A 80 4.32 15.07 3.67
N GLU A 81 4.85 15.88 4.60
CA GLU A 81 4.12 16.30 5.79
C GLU A 81 2.78 16.98 5.47
N ARG A 82 2.66 17.69 4.35
CA ARG A 82 1.43 18.35 3.92
C ARG A 82 0.36 17.33 3.55
N ILE A 83 0.74 16.26 2.84
CA ILE A 83 -0.17 15.16 2.46
C ILE A 83 -0.48 14.31 3.69
N TYR A 84 0.52 14.03 4.53
CA TYR A 84 0.35 13.35 5.82
C TYR A 84 -0.68 14.06 6.72
N ASN A 85 -0.65 15.39 6.80
CA ASN A 85 -1.65 16.15 7.59
C ASN A 85 -3.06 15.98 7.04
N ARG A 86 -3.23 15.77 5.72
CA ARG A 86 -4.54 15.41 5.13
C ARG A 86 -4.97 14.00 5.51
N ALA A 87 -4.02 13.05 5.58
CA ALA A 87 -4.31 11.70 6.08
C ALA A 87 -4.76 11.71 7.54
N LEU A 88 -4.13 12.52 8.38
CA LEU A 88 -4.55 12.71 9.78
C LEU A 88 -5.97 13.29 9.89
N SER A 89 -6.30 14.30 9.08
CA SER A 89 -7.65 14.86 9.03
C SER A 89 -8.68 13.80 8.61
N ASN A 90 -8.39 13.04 7.54
CA ASN A 90 -9.26 11.95 7.11
C ASN A 90 -9.44 10.89 8.20
N LYS A 91 -8.35 10.52 8.89
CA LYS A 91 -8.42 9.55 10.00
C LYS A 91 -9.33 10.00 11.13
N ALA A 92 -9.28 11.28 11.47
CA ALA A 92 -10.10 11.83 12.56
C ALA A 92 -11.62 11.66 12.31
N ASP A 93 -12.04 11.79 11.06
CA ASP A 93 -13.45 11.68 10.65
C ASP A 93 -13.83 10.25 10.24
N ALA A 94 -12.85 9.40 9.91
CA ALA A 94 -13.08 8.09 9.31
C ALA A 94 -13.78 7.10 10.25
N VAL A 95 -14.73 6.34 9.70
CA VAL A 95 -15.46 5.27 10.42
C VAL A 95 -14.51 4.21 11.02
N SER A 96 -13.39 3.92 10.34
CA SER A 96 -12.36 2.96 10.77
C SER A 96 -11.10 3.62 11.34
N GLY A 97 -11.14 4.91 11.66
CA GLY A 97 -9.96 5.68 12.07
C GLY A 97 -9.24 5.15 13.30
N ASN A 98 -9.96 4.48 14.21
CA ASN A 98 -9.39 3.84 15.40
C ASN A 98 -8.47 2.64 15.10
N LYS A 99 -8.58 2.06 13.90
CA LYS A 99 -7.73 0.94 13.43
C LYS A 99 -6.56 1.39 12.56
N VAL A 100 -6.45 2.69 12.30
CA VAL A 100 -5.45 3.25 11.38
C VAL A 100 -4.48 4.14 12.14
N LYS A 101 -3.19 4.02 11.79
CA LYS A 101 -2.12 4.91 12.24
C LYS A 101 -1.41 5.49 11.02
N PHE A 102 -1.19 6.81 11.01
CA PHE A 102 -0.32 7.45 10.02
C PHE A 102 0.95 7.95 10.67
N ILE A 103 2.05 7.88 9.92
CA ILE A 103 3.40 8.27 10.38
C ILE A 103 4.04 9.09 9.25
N CYS A 104 4.51 10.30 9.60
CA CYS A 104 5.34 11.09 8.70
C CYS A 104 6.77 10.61 8.83
N ALA A 105 7.27 9.88 7.82
CA ALA A 105 8.61 9.30 7.86
C ALA A 105 9.13 9.00 6.45
N ASP A 106 10.46 8.93 6.34
CA ASP A 106 11.12 8.35 5.17
C ASP A 106 11.00 6.81 5.22
N ALA A 107 10.59 6.22 4.10
CA ALA A 107 10.38 4.78 3.98
C ALA A 107 11.66 3.97 4.22
N VAL A 108 12.82 4.47 3.80
CA VAL A 108 14.12 3.77 3.92
C VAL A 108 14.55 3.61 5.37
N GLY A 109 14.31 4.64 6.20
CA GLY A 109 14.70 4.63 7.62
C GLY A 109 13.63 4.09 8.57
N PHE A 110 12.49 3.67 8.04
CA PHE A 110 11.37 3.25 8.88
C PHE A 110 11.59 1.85 9.46
N LYS A 111 11.63 1.74 10.80
CA LYS A 111 11.66 0.44 11.47
C LYS A 111 10.27 -0.20 11.45
N ILE A 112 10.17 -1.37 10.82
CA ILE A 112 8.92 -2.11 10.66
C ILE A 112 8.52 -2.72 12.01
N PRO A 113 7.30 -2.46 12.52
CA PRO A 113 6.80 -3.10 13.73
C PRO A 113 6.62 -4.62 13.55
N ASP A 114 6.89 -5.40 14.59
CA ASP A 114 6.87 -6.87 14.57
C ASP A 114 5.52 -7.49 14.19
N ASN A 115 4.44 -6.75 14.39
CA ASN A 115 3.08 -7.20 14.05
C ASN A 115 2.66 -6.86 12.61
N VAL A 116 3.50 -6.18 11.82
CA VAL A 116 3.21 -5.88 10.41
C VAL A 116 3.50 -7.12 9.57
N ASP A 117 2.54 -7.54 8.77
CA ASP A 117 2.62 -8.77 7.97
C ASP A 117 2.10 -8.60 6.53
N ARG A 118 1.52 -7.46 6.19
CA ARG A 118 1.02 -7.12 4.85
C ARG A 118 1.59 -5.77 4.42
N PHE A 119 2.18 -5.70 3.22
CA PHE A 119 2.83 -4.50 2.69
C PHE A 119 2.17 -4.11 1.37
N PHE A 120 1.81 -2.84 1.22
CA PHE A 120 1.16 -2.33 0.00
C PHE A 120 1.93 -1.17 -0.60
N PHE A 121 2.13 -1.26 -1.93
CA PHE A 121 2.80 -0.26 -2.75
C PHE A 121 1.94 0.09 -3.97
N PHE A 122 1.83 1.36 -4.27
CA PHE A 122 1.35 1.85 -5.55
C PHE A 122 2.42 2.76 -6.16
N ASN A 123 3.53 2.20 -6.59
CA ASN A 123 4.70 2.91 -7.11
C ASN A 123 5.00 4.23 -6.37
N PRO A 124 5.21 4.24 -5.06
CA PRO A 124 5.34 5.50 -4.33
C PRO A 124 6.69 6.18 -4.55
N PHE A 125 7.70 5.46 -5.05
CA PHE A 125 9.07 5.93 -5.19
C PHE A 125 9.86 5.11 -6.22
N SER A 126 11.10 5.55 -6.51
CA SER A 126 12.00 4.88 -7.47
C SER A 126 12.40 3.47 -7.02
N VAL A 127 12.92 2.68 -7.96
CA VAL A 127 13.36 1.31 -7.69
C VAL A 127 14.52 1.25 -6.68
N GLU A 128 15.37 2.27 -6.60
CA GLU A 128 16.47 2.34 -5.62
C GLU A 128 15.92 2.41 -4.19
N ILE A 129 14.93 3.25 -3.97
CA ILE A 129 14.23 3.32 -2.68
C ILE A 129 13.48 2.02 -2.41
N PHE A 130 12.79 1.47 -3.42
CA PHE A 130 12.08 0.20 -3.29
C PHE A 130 12.98 -0.95 -2.87
N LYS A 131 14.19 -1.07 -3.46
CA LYS A 131 15.19 -2.08 -3.08
C LYS A 131 15.60 -1.97 -1.61
N SER A 132 15.84 -0.75 -1.14
CA SER A 132 16.18 -0.50 0.27
C SER A 132 15.04 -0.86 1.21
N VAL A 133 13.81 -0.52 0.84
CA VAL A 133 12.61 -0.87 1.62
C VAL A 133 12.35 -2.38 1.60
N LEU A 134 12.53 -3.05 0.46
CA LEU A 134 12.39 -4.50 0.35
C LEU A 134 13.42 -5.23 1.22
N ALA A 135 14.67 -4.75 1.25
CA ALA A 135 15.69 -5.29 2.16
C ALA A 135 15.25 -5.16 3.63
N ASN A 136 14.74 -4.00 4.05
CA ASN A 136 14.23 -3.82 5.42
C ASN A 136 13.04 -4.76 5.73
N ILE A 137 12.19 -5.06 4.75
CA ILE A 137 11.09 -6.03 4.91
C ILE A 137 11.65 -7.44 5.11
N ILE A 138 12.65 -7.82 4.34
CA ILE A 138 13.33 -9.11 4.46
C ILE A 138 14.04 -9.23 5.81
N ASP A 139 14.77 -8.19 6.22
CA ASP A 139 15.42 -8.15 7.54
C ASP A 139 14.41 -8.31 8.67
N SER A 140 13.26 -7.62 8.59
CA SER A 140 12.16 -7.77 9.55
C SER A 140 11.58 -9.18 9.60
N TYR A 141 11.60 -9.92 8.48
CA TYR A 141 11.22 -11.33 8.45
C TYR A 141 12.23 -12.19 9.25
N TYR A 142 13.52 -11.97 9.04
CA TYR A 142 14.54 -12.75 9.75
C TYR A 142 14.64 -12.40 11.25
N GLU A 143 14.36 -11.15 11.63
CA GLU A 143 14.28 -10.75 13.03
C GLU A 143 13.09 -11.38 13.76
N ASN A 144 11.94 -11.50 13.07
CA ASN A 144 10.70 -12.04 13.62
C ASN A 144 9.93 -12.79 12.54
N GLN A 145 10.14 -14.10 12.40
CA GLN A 145 9.53 -14.94 11.37
C GLN A 145 8.01 -14.99 11.52
N ARG A 146 7.33 -14.59 10.46
CA ARG A 146 5.87 -14.60 10.32
C ARG A 146 5.49 -14.65 8.86
N GLU A 147 4.26 -15.04 8.52
CA GLU A 147 3.79 -14.93 7.15
C GLU A 147 3.74 -13.46 6.72
N MET A 148 4.52 -13.09 5.71
CA MET A 148 4.58 -11.72 5.20
C MET A 148 4.31 -11.70 3.71
N LEU A 149 3.41 -10.79 3.27
CA LEU A 149 3.08 -10.60 1.85
C LEU A 149 3.32 -9.16 1.41
N VAL A 150 4.00 -9.03 0.28
CA VAL A 150 4.24 -7.77 -0.44
C VAL A 150 3.27 -7.70 -1.61
N MET A 151 2.48 -6.65 -1.67
CA MET A 151 1.48 -6.39 -2.71
C MET A 151 1.84 -5.10 -3.44
N CYS A 152 2.07 -5.19 -4.75
CA CYS A 152 2.35 -4.03 -5.59
C CYS A 152 1.22 -3.85 -6.60
N TYR A 153 0.46 -2.76 -6.45
CA TYR A 153 -0.51 -2.34 -7.45
C TYR A 153 0.16 -1.50 -8.53
N TYR A 154 -0.21 -1.74 -9.78
CA TYR A 154 0.31 -1.07 -10.96
C TYR A 154 1.85 -1.03 -11.01
N PRO A 155 2.54 -2.18 -10.79
CA PRO A 155 3.98 -2.21 -10.61
C PRO A 155 4.72 -1.74 -11.87
N SER A 156 5.85 -1.04 -11.69
CA SER A 156 6.78 -0.79 -12.79
C SER A 156 7.52 -2.06 -13.17
N ASP A 157 8.04 -2.12 -14.39
CA ASP A 157 8.87 -3.26 -14.84
C ASP A 157 10.12 -3.42 -13.94
N GLU A 158 10.66 -2.31 -13.45
CA GLU A 158 11.80 -2.29 -12.53
C GLU A 158 11.46 -2.92 -11.17
N TYR A 159 10.23 -2.67 -10.64
CA TYR A 159 9.75 -3.34 -9.43
C TYR A 159 9.58 -4.84 -9.64
N LEU A 160 8.97 -5.23 -10.77
CA LEU A 160 8.80 -6.64 -11.11
C LEU A 160 10.16 -7.36 -11.28
N MET A 161 11.12 -6.71 -11.94
CA MET A 161 12.48 -7.24 -12.07
C MET A 161 13.15 -7.39 -10.70
N CYS A 162 13.09 -6.37 -9.85
CA CYS A 162 13.64 -6.42 -8.50
C CYS A 162 13.06 -7.60 -7.69
N LEU A 163 11.72 -7.74 -7.67
CA LEU A 163 11.04 -8.83 -6.96
C LEU A 163 11.39 -10.21 -7.53
N SER A 164 11.49 -10.36 -8.85
CA SER A 164 11.79 -11.64 -9.50
C SER A 164 13.22 -12.11 -9.27
N GLN A 165 14.16 -11.19 -9.07
CA GLN A 165 15.58 -11.48 -8.83
C GLN A 165 15.90 -11.68 -7.35
N GLU A 166 15.01 -11.28 -6.45
CA GLU A 166 15.24 -11.41 -5.01
C GLU A 166 15.01 -12.86 -4.54
N TYR A 167 16.04 -13.46 -3.94
CA TYR A 167 15.98 -14.86 -3.51
C TYR A 167 14.98 -15.10 -2.38
N ASN A 168 14.82 -14.11 -1.50
CA ASN A 168 13.99 -14.20 -0.30
C ASN A 168 12.52 -13.84 -0.54
N VAL A 169 12.10 -13.72 -1.80
CA VAL A 169 10.67 -13.50 -2.12
C VAL A 169 10.21 -14.48 -3.19
N THR A 170 8.98 -14.94 -3.06
CA THR A 170 8.37 -15.91 -3.98
C THR A 170 7.06 -15.36 -4.50
N PHE A 171 6.86 -15.39 -5.83
CA PHE A 171 5.59 -15.03 -6.45
C PHE A 171 4.46 -15.92 -5.92
N VAL A 172 3.35 -15.32 -5.53
CA VAL A 172 2.15 -16.02 -5.05
C VAL A 172 1.05 -16.00 -6.10
N GLU A 173 0.61 -14.79 -6.47
CA GLU A 173 -0.48 -14.62 -7.43
C GLU A 173 -0.47 -13.22 -8.07
N GLU A 174 -1.22 -13.09 -9.14
CA GLU A 174 -1.54 -11.85 -9.81
C GLU A 174 -3.05 -11.64 -9.78
N ILE A 175 -3.50 -10.49 -9.30
CA ILE A 175 -4.90 -10.08 -9.29
C ILE A 175 -5.10 -9.13 -10.46
N ASP A 176 -5.71 -9.61 -11.53
CA ASP A 176 -6.00 -8.80 -12.71
C ASP A 176 -7.02 -7.69 -12.39
N CYS A 177 -6.70 -6.47 -12.81
CA CYS A 177 -7.53 -5.28 -12.66
C CYS A 177 -7.76 -4.57 -14.00
N SER A 178 -7.42 -5.20 -15.13
CA SER A 178 -7.46 -4.60 -16.46
C SER A 178 -8.86 -4.17 -16.92
N ASP A 179 -9.91 -4.79 -16.38
CA ASP A 179 -11.31 -4.44 -16.62
C ASP A 179 -11.82 -3.23 -15.84
N ILE A 180 -11.00 -2.69 -14.92
CA ILE A 180 -11.38 -1.57 -14.05
C ILE A 180 -11.06 -0.21 -14.70
N SER A 181 -10.01 -0.16 -15.50
CA SER A 181 -9.60 1.06 -16.22
C SER A 181 -10.01 1.00 -17.69
N ASP A 182 -10.34 2.16 -18.27
CA ASP A 182 -10.64 2.27 -19.71
C ASP A 182 -9.38 2.10 -20.61
N GLY A 183 -8.23 1.74 -20.01
CA GLY A 183 -6.95 1.60 -20.70
C GLY A 183 -6.47 0.15 -20.74
N GLU A 184 -5.93 -0.28 -21.88
CA GLU A 184 -5.29 -1.59 -22.08
C GLU A 184 -3.90 -1.68 -21.41
N SER A 185 -3.74 -1.18 -20.18
CA SER A 185 -2.45 -1.22 -19.50
C SER A 185 -2.19 -2.60 -18.89
N ARG A 186 -1.13 -3.28 -19.37
CA ARG A 186 -0.64 -4.54 -18.77
C ARG A 186 -0.22 -4.41 -17.30
N ARG A 187 -0.12 -3.18 -16.79
CA ARG A 187 0.24 -2.87 -15.40
C ARG A 187 -0.97 -2.81 -14.47
N GLU A 188 -2.19 -2.84 -15.01
CA GLU A 188 -3.43 -2.75 -14.24
C GLU A 188 -3.71 -4.06 -13.50
N LYS A 189 -2.92 -4.29 -12.45
CA LYS A 189 -2.92 -5.51 -11.64
C LYS A 189 -2.31 -5.28 -10.27
N VAL A 190 -2.62 -6.15 -9.33
CA VAL A 190 -1.87 -6.29 -8.07
C VAL A 190 -1.05 -7.58 -8.15
N VAL A 191 0.26 -7.48 -7.99
CA VAL A 191 1.13 -8.65 -7.84
C VAL A 191 1.41 -8.91 -6.38
N VAL A 192 1.37 -10.18 -5.99
CA VAL A 192 1.55 -10.61 -4.60
C VAL A 192 2.76 -11.52 -4.51
N TYR A 193 3.67 -11.19 -3.61
CA TYR A 193 4.86 -11.98 -3.29
C TYR A 193 4.89 -12.32 -1.80
N ARG A 194 5.33 -13.52 -1.47
CA ARG A 194 5.62 -13.94 -0.09
C ARG A 194 7.08 -13.69 0.23
N VAL A 195 7.34 -13.14 1.41
CA VAL A 195 8.69 -12.97 1.95
C VAL A 195 9.06 -14.20 2.78
N GLY A 196 10.30 -14.65 2.66
CA GLY A 196 10.85 -15.80 3.37
C GLY A 196 11.47 -16.85 2.44
N GLU A 197 12.02 -17.87 3.06
CA GLU A 197 12.66 -18.99 2.33
C GLU A 197 11.67 -19.76 1.47
N LYS A 198 12.16 -20.24 0.31
CA LYS A 198 11.39 -21.08 -0.63
C LYS A 198 11.16 -22.46 -0.08
#